data_b5656885a6ffd51b6fad2c4df1bbc9a6
#
_entry.id   b5656885a6ffd51b6fad2c4df1bbc9a6
#
_cell.length_a   1.000
_cell.length_b   1.000
_cell.length_c   1.000
_cell.angle_alpha   90.00
_cell.angle_beta   90.00
_cell.angle_gamma   90.00
#
_symmetry.space_group_name_H-M   'P 1'
#
loop_
_entity.id
_entity.type
_entity.pdbx_description
1 polymer ?
#
loop_
_entity_poly.entity_id
_entity_poly.type
_entity_poly.pdbx_seq_one_letter_code
_entity_poly.pdbx_strand_id
1 'polypeptide(L)'
;WLKKPNFRPRELFDRFNIEVLCTTESPLDTLYHHKKIIESDWNARIISAYRPDNVIDPDYENFAENVQRLGEITGENINTFDSYLTAHFLRRKFFKSLGTTSTDHGHPSANTFNLSKGEVEILFQGALGGKLSAAQSEMFRGHMLIEMAKMSLEDGLVMQLHPGSFRNHSPSIMRDFGRDKGFDIPKQVDYVSGLKPLLDAVGLDRRLTLILFTLDETTLSRELAPLAGAYPTVRIGPPWWFFDSVEGMQRFRRATTETAGFYNTVGFNDDTRAFCSIPARHDVARRGDCAFLSELVVTGQISELEANELVYDLSYGLAKKTYKL
;
A
#
# COMPACT_ATOMS: atom_id res chain seq x y z
N TRP A 1 11.89 -23.57 21.45
CA TRP A 1 11.28 -23.93 20.17
C TRP A 1 11.86 -23.09 19.04
N LEU A 2 11.82 -21.75 19.09
CA LEU A 2 12.26 -20.86 18.01
C LEU A 2 13.73 -21.03 17.57
N LYS A 3 14.59 -21.65 18.41
CA LYS A 3 15.99 -21.96 18.04
C LYS A 3 16.14 -23.23 17.21
N LYS A 4 15.08 -24.02 17.05
CA LYS A 4 15.14 -25.26 16.27
C LYS A 4 15.19 -24.96 14.76
N PRO A 5 15.86 -25.79 13.96
CA PRO A 5 15.99 -25.60 12.51
C PRO A 5 14.66 -25.40 11.78
N ASN A 6 13.62 -26.16 12.17
CA ASN A 6 12.27 -26.08 11.59
C ASN A 6 11.48 -24.78 11.90
N PHE A 7 12.07 -23.85 12.66
CA PHE A 7 11.55 -22.50 12.88
C PHE A 7 12.38 -21.42 12.19
N ARG A 8 13.31 -21.79 11.31
CA ARG A 8 14.02 -20.83 10.46
C ARG A 8 13.06 -20.27 9.40
N PRO A 9 13.26 -19.02 8.94
CA PRO A 9 12.35 -18.37 8.00
C PRO A 9 12.05 -19.18 6.73
N ARG A 10 13.03 -19.81 6.12
CA ARG A 10 12.84 -20.65 4.92
C ARG A 10 11.94 -21.85 5.19
N GLU A 11 12.20 -22.56 6.29
CA GLU A 11 11.39 -23.71 6.70
C GLU A 11 9.94 -23.34 7.05
N LEU A 12 9.74 -22.12 7.62
CA LEU A 12 8.41 -21.60 7.90
C LEU A 12 7.69 -21.16 6.61
N PHE A 13 8.39 -20.59 5.67
CA PHE A 13 7.83 -20.22 4.36
C PHE A 13 7.26 -21.45 3.65
N ASP A 14 8.06 -22.51 3.55
CA ASP A 14 7.67 -23.76 2.90
C ASP A 14 6.56 -24.48 3.69
N ARG A 15 6.69 -24.55 5.01
CA ARG A 15 5.71 -25.18 5.90
C ARG A 15 4.33 -24.52 5.87
N PHE A 16 4.28 -23.20 5.72
CA PHE A 16 3.03 -22.45 5.67
C PHE A 16 2.47 -22.34 4.25
N ASN A 17 3.14 -22.97 3.29
CA ASN A 17 2.72 -22.98 1.89
C ASN A 17 2.55 -21.57 1.33
N ILE A 18 3.52 -20.68 1.63
CA ILE A 18 3.51 -19.32 1.15
C ILE A 18 3.96 -19.32 -0.32
N GLU A 19 3.14 -18.79 -1.22
CA GLU A 19 3.51 -18.66 -2.63
C GLU A 19 4.38 -17.44 -2.87
N VAL A 20 4.01 -16.30 -2.28
CA VAL A 20 4.71 -15.03 -2.45
C VAL A 20 4.78 -14.30 -1.12
N LEU A 21 5.95 -13.77 -0.80
CA LEU A 21 6.13 -12.82 0.30
C LEU A 21 6.63 -11.50 -0.29
N CYS A 22 5.94 -10.41 0.02
CA CYS A 22 6.33 -9.08 -0.40
C CYS A 22 6.86 -8.29 0.79
N THR A 23 8.11 -7.81 0.68
CA THR A 23 8.65 -6.82 1.61
C THR A 23 8.39 -5.41 1.10
N THR A 24 8.80 -4.40 1.85
CA THR A 24 8.62 -3.00 1.46
C THR A 24 9.95 -2.27 1.56
N GLU A 25 10.46 -1.79 0.41
CA GLU A 25 11.80 -1.20 0.34
C GLU A 25 11.77 0.21 -0.29
N SER A 26 12.67 1.05 0.21
CA SER A 26 12.93 2.38 -0.32
C SER A 26 13.51 2.32 -1.75
N PRO A 27 13.24 3.32 -2.62
CA PRO A 27 13.95 3.48 -3.88
C PRO A 27 15.47 3.47 -3.79
N LEU A 28 15.99 3.82 -2.63
CA LEU A 28 17.43 3.87 -2.37
C LEU A 28 18.05 2.51 -2.03
N ASP A 29 17.21 1.48 -1.82
CA ASP A 29 17.69 0.13 -1.49
C ASP A 29 18.27 -0.57 -2.71
N THR A 30 19.35 -1.31 -2.54
CA THR A 30 19.99 -2.08 -3.61
C THR A 30 19.30 -3.38 -3.94
N LEU A 31 18.33 -3.78 -3.13
CA LEU A 31 17.66 -5.09 -3.14
C LEU A 31 18.64 -6.27 -3.09
N TYR A 32 19.74 -6.08 -2.35
CA TYR A 32 20.81 -7.06 -2.24
C TYR A 32 20.30 -8.42 -1.77
N HIS A 33 19.47 -8.46 -0.73
CA HIS A 33 18.95 -9.71 -0.19
C HIS A 33 17.98 -10.40 -1.15
N HIS A 34 17.16 -9.64 -1.88
CA HIS A 34 16.26 -10.18 -2.90
C HIS A 34 17.07 -10.84 -4.04
N LYS A 35 18.12 -10.17 -4.54
CA LYS A 35 19.03 -10.75 -5.53
C LYS A 35 19.67 -12.04 -5.03
N LYS A 36 20.16 -12.07 -3.78
CA LYS A 36 20.74 -13.25 -3.18
C LYS A 36 19.77 -14.42 -3.04
N ILE A 37 18.49 -14.14 -2.79
CA ILE A 37 17.45 -15.16 -2.75
C ILE A 37 17.19 -15.70 -4.16
N ILE A 38 17.05 -14.83 -5.16
CA ILE A 38 16.86 -15.22 -6.57
C ILE A 38 18.04 -16.07 -7.10
N GLU A 39 19.27 -15.75 -6.69
CA GLU A 39 20.48 -16.47 -7.06
C GLU A 39 20.68 -17.79 -6.27
N SER A 40 19.88 -18.07 -5.25
CA SER A 40 20.02 -19.25 -4.38
C SER A 40 19.22 -20.44 -4.88
N ASP A 41 19.53 -21.63 -4.34
CA ASP A 41 18.77 -22.88 -4.61
C ASP A 41 17.37 -22.90 -3.95
N TRP A 42 17.00 -21.87 -3.20
CA TRP A 42 15.68 -21.78 -2.56
C TRP A 42 14.64 -21.25 -3.55
N ASN A 43 13.72 -22.12 -3.94
CA ASN A 43 12.65 -21.78 -4.89
C ASN A 43 11.50 -21.02 -4.19
N ALA A 44 11.79 -19.85 -3.63
CA ALA A 44 10.80 -19.00 -2.99
C ALA A 44 10.66 -17.67 -3.74
N ARG A 45 9.43 -17.23 -3.94
CA ARG A 45 9.14 -15.94 -4.56
C ARG A 45 9.07 -14.85 -3.49
N ILE A 46 10.20 -14.18 -3.25
CA ILE A 46 10.30 -13.03 -2.35
C ILE A 46 10.49 -11.78 -3.20
N ILE A 47 9.51 -10.90 -3.19
CA ILE A 47 9.49 -9.65 -3.96
C ILE A 47 9.46 -8.44 -3.03
N SER A 48 9.62 -7.24 -3.58
CA SER A 48 9.51 -6.00 -2.82
C SER A 48 8.44 -5.09 -3.42
N ALA A 49 7.69 -4.37 -2.59
CA ALA A 49 6.94 -3.20 -3.00
C ALA A 49 7.88 -1.97 -3.05
N TYR A 50 7.67 -1.11 -4.03
CA TYR A 50 8.39 0.15 -4.19
C TYR A 50 7.78 1.21 -3.29
N ARG A 51 8.47 1.61 -2.19
CA ARG A 51 7.97 2.60 -1.22
C ARG A 51 8.79 3.88 -1.26
N PRO A 52 8.32 4.90 -1.99
CA PRO A 52 9.09 6.11 -2.25
C PRO A 52 9.00 7.20 -1.17
N ASP A 53 8.36 6.97 -0.02
CA ASP A 53 8.06 7.99 0.99
C ASP A 53 9.26 8.89 1.33
N ASN A 54 10.44 8.32 1.51
CA ASN A 54 11.65 9.05 1.89
C ASN A 54 12.26 9.91 0.77
N VAL A 55 11.77 9.80 -0.44
CA VAL A 55 12.20 10.60 -1.60
C VAL A 55 11.06 11.40 -2.24
N ILE A 56 9.82 11.28 -1.74
CA ILE A 56 8.68 12.08 -2.22
C ILE A 56 8.05 12.95 -1.14
N ASP A 57 8.33 12.72 0.13
CA ASP A 57 7.84 13.55 1.24
C ASP A 57 8.88 14.61 1.62
N PRO A 58 8.64 15.92 1.33
CA PRO A 58 9.58 16.99 1.69
C PRO A 58 9.85 17.12 3.20
N ASP A 59 8.91 16.63 4.03
CA ASP A 59 9.04 16.65 5.49
C ASP A 59 9.79 15.40 6.02
N TYR A 60 10.21 14.51 5.12
CA TYR A 60 11.02 13.35 5.50
C TYR A 60 12.45 13.78 5.84
N GLU A 61 13.01 13.15 6.87
CA GLU A 61 14.38 13.42 7.29
C GLU A 61 15.37 13.22 6.13
N ASN A 62 16.23 14.20 5.90
CA ASN A 62 17.24 14.21 4.84
C ASN A 62 16.66 14.10 3.40
N PHE A 63 15.51 14.71 3.16
CA PHE A 63 14.85 14.62 1.85
C PHE A 63 15.77 15.00 0.67
N ALA A 64 16.46 16.13 0.76
CA ALA A 64 17.33 16.61 -0.32
C ALA A 64 18.51 15.66 -0.59
N GLU A 65 19.14 15.14 0.46
CA GLU A 65 20.21 14.12 0.34
C GLU A 65 19.67 12.81 -0.23
N ASN A 66 18.45 12.42 0.14
CA ASN A 66 17.81 11.24 -0.40
C ASN A 66 17.53 11.39 -1.92
N VAL A 67 17.07 12.56 -2.36
CA VAL A 67 16.87 12.87 -3.79
C VAL A 67 18.22 12.88 -4.54
N GLN A 68 19.27 13.48 -3.96
CA GLN A 68 20.61 13.41 -4.54
C GLN A 68 21.06 11.96 -4.71
N ARG A 69 20.92 11.14 -3.67
CA ARG A 69 21.28 9.71 -3.72
C ARG A 69 20.47 8.93 -4.75
N LEU A 70 19.19 9.29 -4.95
CA LEU A 70 18.37 8.72 -6.02
C LEU A 70 19.00 9.00 -7.40
N GLY A 71 19.47 10.24 -7.62
CA GLY A 71 20.20 10.62 -8.83
C GLY A 71 21.48 9.81 -9.02
N GLU A 72 22.30 9.68 -7.98
CA GLU A 72 23.55 8.87 -8.01
C GLU A 72 23.28 7.41 -8.39
N ILE A 73 22.24 6.80 -7.82
CA ILE A 73 21.88 5.40 -8.08
C ILE A 73 21.36 5.19 -9.51
N THR A 74 20.68 6.18 -10.06
CA THR A 74 20.07 6.10 -11.39
C THR A 74 20.97 6.63 -12.50
N GLY A 75 22.02 7.36 -12.15
CA GLY A 75 22.88 8.09 -13.09
C GLY A 75 22.23 9.37 -13.63
N GLU A 76 21.12 9.83 -13.03
CA GLU A 76 20.39 11.03 -13.42
C GLU A 76 20.91 12.26 -12.65
N ASN A 77 21.11 13.37 -13.35
CA ASN A 77 21.39 14.66 -12.72
C ASN A 77 20.04 15.31 -12.34
N ILE A 78 19.59 15.08 -11.11
CA ILE A 78 18.29 15.58 -10.64
C ILE A 78 18.40 17.08 -10.26
N ASN A 79 18.17 17.93 -11.26
CA ASN A 79 18.15 19.38 -11.10
C ASN A 79 16.81 20.02 -11.53
N THR A 80 15.90 19.24 -12.11
CA THR A 80 14.55 19.64 -12.48
C THR A 80 13.54 18.59 -12.04
N PHE A 81 12.28 18.96 -11.97
CA PHE A 81 11.21 18.01 -11.66
C PHE A 81 11.11 16.90 -12.72
N ASP A 82 11.30 17.20 -14.01
CA ASP A 82 11.29 16.19 -15.07
C ASP A 82 12.42 15.16 -14.90
N SER A 83 13.67 15.59 -14.55
CA SER A 83 14.77 14.65 -14.27
C SER A 83 14.54 13.82 -13.01
N TYR A 84 13.86 14.38 -12.01
CA TYR A 84 13.45 13.67 -10.82
C TYR A 84 12.41 12.57 -11.14
N LEU A 85 11.39 12.84 -11.98
CA LEU A 85 10.45 11.83 -12.44
C LEU A 85 11.15 10.72 -13.25
N THR A 86 12.13 11.08 -14.09
CA THR A 86 12.95 10.11 -14.82
C THR A 86 13.68 9.16 -13.90
N ALA A 87 14.28 9.68 -12.82
CA ALA A 87 14.96 8.86 -11.81
C ALA A 87 13.99 7.87 -11.12
N HIS A 88 12.80 8.31 -10.76
CA HIS A 88 11.76 7.42 -10.23
C HIS A 88 11.39 6.31 -11.22
N PHE A 89 11.18 6.65 -12.48
CA PHE A 89 10.87 5.68 -13.53
C PHE A 89 11.95 4.61 -13.67
N LEU A 90 13.23 5.02 -13.70
CA LEU A 90 14.38 4.11 -13.76
C LEU A 90 14.43 3.17 -12.54
N ARG A 91 14.15 3.70 -11.34
CA ARG A 91 14.11 2.87 -10.13
C ARG A 91 12.95 1.88 -10.12
N ARG A 92 11.75 2.31 -10.54
CA ARG A 92 10.59 1.41 -10.70
C ARG A 92 10.90 0.28 -11.69
N LYS A 93 11.55 0.59 -12.82
CA LYS A 93 12.01 -0.41 -13.80
C LYS A 93 12.98 -1.42 -13.17
N PHE A 94 13.92 -0.95 -12.35
CA PHE A 94 14.84 -1.82 -11.61
C PHE A 94 14.08 -2.74 -10.63
N PHE A 95 13.16 -2.21 -9.83
CA PHE A 95 12.34 -3.01 -8.91
C PHE A 95 11.52 -4.07 -9.67
N LYS A 96 10.90 -3.70 -10.78
CA LYS A 96 10.17 -4.63 -11.64
C LYS A 96 11.04 -5.75 -12.18
N SER A 97 12.29 -5.49 -12.52
CA SER A 97 13.23 -6.53 -13.01
C SER A 97 13.53 -7.60 -11.95
N LEU A 98 13.21 -7.32 -10.68
CA LEU A 98 13.34 -8.24 -9.54
C LEU A 98 11.97 -8.76 -9.04
N GLY A 99 10.91 -8.63 -9.85
CA GLY A 99 9.61 -9.22 -9.58
C GLY A 99 8.61 -8.34 -8.85
N THR A 100 8.92 -7.07 -8.58
CA THR A 100 7.98 -6.11 -7.96
C THR A 100 6.71 -5.98 -8.79
N THR A 101 5.55 -6.08 -8.13
CA THR A 101 4.23 -5.93 -8.74
C THR A 101 3.44 -4.73 -8.20
N SER A 102 3.89 -4.13 -7.11
CA SER A 102 3.19 -3.03 -6.45
C SER A 102 4.10 -1.92 -5.97
N THR A 103 3.50 -0.74 -5.79
CA THR A 103 4.05 0.37 -5.01
C THR A 103 3.30 0.49 -3.70
N ASP A 104 3.88 1.21 -2.73
CA ASP A 104 3.31 1.40 -1.41
C ASP A 104 3.57 2.84 -0.94
N HIS A 105 2.51 3.57 -0.54
CA HIS A 105 2.59 4.99 -0.23
C HIS A 105 1.99 5.29 1.14
N GLY A 106 2.82 5.74 2.09
CA GLY A 106 2.42 6.12 3.44
C GLY A 106 2.35 7.64 3.60
N HIS A 107 1.21 8.23 3.28
CA HIS A 107 1.02 9.68 3.35
C HIS A 107 0.28 10.12 4.62
N PRO A 108 0.51 11.35 5.11
CA PRO A 108 -0.24 11.89 6.26
C PRO A 108 -1.73 12.10 5.97
N SER A 109 -2.10 12.34 4.72
CA SER A 109 -3.47 12.57 4.23
C SER A 109 -3.70 11.88 2.89
N ALA A 110 -4.94 11.85 2.42
CA ALA A 110 -5.29 11.43 1.06
C ALA A 110 -5.34 12.60 0.06
N ASN A 111 -4.88 13.79 0.45
CA ASN A 111 -4.95 14.98 -0.39
C ASN A 111 -4.07 14.85 -1.62
N THR A 112 -4.64 15.13 -2.79
CA THR A 112 -3.95 15.14 -4.08
C THR A 112 -4.13 16.50 -4.76
N PHE A 113 -3.15 16.91 -5.56
CA PHE A 113 -3.12 18.21 -6.22
C PHE A 113 -2.60 18.05 -7.65
N ASN A 114 -3.39 18.44 -8.64
CA ASN A 114 -2.95 18.40 -10.03
C ASN A 114 -2.35 19.74 -10.44
N LEU A 115 -1.08 19.94 -10.12
CA LEU A 115 -0.35 21.18 -10.33
C LEU A 115 0.13 21.30 -11.79
N SER A 116 0.28 22.55 -12.27
CA SER A 116 0.96 22.81 -13.52
C SER A 116 2.47 22.54 -13.42
N LYS A 117 3.15 22.35 -14.57
CA LYS A 117 4.61 22.15 -14.61
C LYS A 117 5.39 23.27 -13.91
N GLY A 118 4.97 24.51 -14.04
CA GLY A 118 5.63 25.65 -13.39
C GLY A 118 5.47 25.63 -11.88
N GLU A 119 4.27 25.35 -11.39
CA GLU A 119 3.99 25.26 -9.95
C GLU A 119 4.77 24.13 -9.29
N VAL A 120 4.77 22.93 -9.88
CA VAL A 120 5.47 21.79 -9.30
C VAL A 120 6.99 21.97 -9.34
N GLU A 121 7.54 22.58 -10.39
CA GLU A 121 8.98 22.90 -10.44
C GLU A 121 9.39 23.85 -9.30
N ILE A 122 8.59 24.90 -9.04
CA ILE A 122 8.84 25.82 -7.92
C ILE A 122 8.80 25.08 -6.58
N LEU A 123 7.83 24.20 -6.37
CA LEU A 123 7.72 23.40 -5.15
C LEU A 123 8.88 22.42 -5.03
N PHE A 124 9.28 21.78 -6.11
CA PHE A 124 10.41 20.84 -6.11
C PHE A 124 11.72 21.54 -5.70
N GLN A 125 12.02 22.70 -6.31
CA GLN A 125 13.21 23.49 -5.92
C GLN A 125 13.12 23.98 -4.47
N GLY A 126 11.92 24.35 -4.01
CA GLY A 126 11.66 24.69 -2.61
C GLY A 126 11.90 23.52 -1.65
N ALA A 127 11.50 22.32 -2.04
CA ALA A 127 11.70 21.08 -1.28
C ALA A 127 13.20 20.74 -1.14
N LEU A 128 13.95 20.80 -2.25
CA LEU A 128 15.39 20.60 -2.22
C LEU A 128 16.12 21.63 -1.34
N GLY A 129 15.59 22.85 -1.28
CA GLY A 129 16.13 23.93 -0.44
C GLY A 129 15.65 23.90 1.02
N GLY A 130 14.78 22.98 1.42
CA GLY A 130 14.19 22.95 2.76
C GLY A 130 13.34 24.18 3.10
N LYS A 131 12.68 24.77 2.10
CA LYS A 131 12.02 26.10 2.22
C LYS A 131 10.49 26.01 2.09
N LEU A 132 9.91 24.83 2.05
CA LEU A 132 8.46 24.69 1.92
C LEU A 132 7.76 24.93 3.26
N SER A 133 6.61 25.59 3.20
CA SER A 133 5.64 25.53 4.30
C SER A 133 4.95 24.18 4.35
N ALA A 134 4.32 23.82 5.47
CA ALA A 134 3.57 22.57 5.60
C ALA A 134 2.49 22.39 4.52
N ALA A 135 1.79 23.48 4.12
CA ALA A 135 0.82 23.43 3.04
C ALA A 135 1.47 23.15 1.68
N GLN A 136 2.64 23.73 1.40
CA GLN A 136 3.39 23.49 0.17
C GLN A 136 3.96 22.06 0.13
N SER A 137 4.46 21.54 1.26
CA SER A 137 4.86 20.13 1.37
C SER A 137 3.71 19.19 1.07
N GLU A 138 2.50 19.49 1.58
CA GLU A 138 1.31 18.69 1.29
C GLU A 138 0.91 18.78 -0.19
N MET A 139 0.96 19.95 -0.79
CA MET A 139 0.70 20.11 -2.23
C MET A 139 1.68 19.30 -3.08
N PHE A 140 2.96 19.33 -2.75
CA PHE A 140 3.97 18.54 -3.46
C PHE A 140 3.74 17.05 -3.31
N ARG A 141 3.54 16.54 -2.07
CA ARG A 141 3.21 15.13 -1.82
C ARG A 141 1.99 14.67 -2.61
N GLY A 142 0.93 15.49 -2.58
CA GLY A 142 -0.32 15.18 -3.27
C GLY A 142 -0.19 15.19 -4.79
N HIS A 143 0.66 16.05 -5.35
CA HIS A 143 0.99 16.01 -6.77
C HIS A 143 1.78 14.75 -7.12
N MET A 144 2.74 14.36 -6.30
CA MET A 144 3.52 13.14 -6.50
C MET A 144 2.66 11.87 -6.50
N LEU A 145 1.54 11.82 -5.75
CA LEU A 145 0.59 10.71 -5.84
C LEU A 145 -0.02 10.59 -7.24
N ILE A 146 -0.33 11.71 -7.89
CA ILE A 146 -0.85 11.71 -9.27
C ILE A 146 0.24 11.23 -10.24
N GLU A 147 1.47 11.70 -10.10
CA GLU A 147 2.59 11.25 -10.95
C GLU A 147 2.89 9.76 -10.75
N MET A 148 2.86 9.25 -9.51
CA MET A 148 3.01 7.82 -9.22
C MET A 148 1.87 6.98 -9.82
N ALA A 149 0.64 7.48 -9.83
CA ALA A 149 -0.49 6.84 -10.50
C ALA A 149 -0.34 6.81 -12.03
N LYS A 150 0.13 7.91 -12.63
CA LYS A 150 0.48 7.96 -14.06
C LYS A 150 1.59 6.96 -14.42
N MET A 151 2.65 6.88 -13.61
CA MET A 151 3.69 5.86 -13.80
C MET A 151 3.12 4.44 -13.68
N SER A 152 2.15 4.22 -12.79
CA SER A 152 1.49 2.91 -12.65
C SER A 152 0.62 2.54 -13.85
N LEU A 153 0.08 3.51 -14.58
CA LEU A 153 -0.56 3.27 -15.88
C LEU A 153 0.44 2.79 -16.95
N GLU A 154 1.67 3.28 -16.91
CA GLU A 154 2.71 2.94 -17.88
C GLU A 154 3.39 1.61 -17.58
N ASP A 155 3.79 1.41 -16.32
CA ASP A 155 4.56 0.22 -15.93
C ASP A 155 3.70 -0.93 -15.38
N GLY A 156 2.41 -0.69 -15.11
CA GLY A 156 1.45 -1.68 -14.65
C GLY A 156 1.60 -2.07 -13.17
N LEU A 157 2.39 -1.36 -12.36
CA LEU A 157 2.47 -1.61 -10.93
C LEU A 157 1.16 -1.23 -10.23
N VAL A 158 0.72 -2.10 -9.33
CA VAL A 158 -0.44 -1.83 -8.46
C VAL A 158 -0.07 -0.77 -7.44
N MET A 159 -0.86 0.30 -7.34
CA MET A 159 -0.60 1.39 -6.41
C MET A 159 -1.36 1.16 -5.10
N GLN A 160 -0.65 1.14 -3.97
CA GLN A 160 -1.24 1.09 -2.64
C GLN A 160 -1.08 2.44 -1.95
N LEU A 161 -2.14 2.90 -1.29
CA LEU A 161 -2.14 4.13 -0.51
C LEU A 161 -2.75 3.86 0.87
N HIS A 162 -1.99 4.15 1.93
CA HIS A 162 -2.38 3.95 3.33
C HIS A 162 -2.17 5.22 4.17
N PRO A 163 -3.04 6.22 4.02
CA PRO A 163 -2.96 7.48 4.75
C PRO A 163 -3.58 7.36 6.15
N GLY A 164 -3.41 8.43 6.95
CA GLY A 164 -4.21 8.63 8.15
C GLY A 164 -3.63 8.02 9.43
N SER A 165 -2.32 7.78 9.46
CA SER A 165 -1.62 7.49 10.70
C SER A 165 -0.93 8.75 11.24
N PHE A 166 -1.31 9.19 12.45
CA PHE A 166 -0.51 10.16 13.19
C PHE A 166 0.65 9.40 13.84
N ARG A 167 1.76 9.33 13.13
CA ARG A 167 2.92 8.56 13.57
C ARG A 167 3.65 9.25 14.72
N ASN A 168 4.18 8.41 15.63
CA ASN A 168 5.01 8.86 16.75
C ASN A 168 4.30 9.94 17.60
N HIS A 169 3.02 9.75 17.90
CA HIS A 169 2.14 10.71 18.59
C HIS A 169 2.67 11.16 19.94
N SER A 170 3.45 10.33 20.66
CA SER A 170 4.09 10.68 21.93
C SER A 170 5.49 11.28 21.71
N PRO A 171 5.69 12.60 21.96
CA PRO A 171 7.01 13.22 21.82
C PRO A 171 8.08 12.62 22.75
N SER A 172 7.71 12.17 23.95
CA SER A 172 8.63 11.57 24.90
C SER A 172 9.15 10.21 24.40
N ILE A 173 8.24 9.36 23.89
CA ILE A 173 8.63 8.06 23.33
C ILE A 173 9.50 8.25 22.08
N MET A 174 9.12 9.20 21.21
CA MET A 174 9.93 9.52 20.03
C MET A 174 11.35 9.95 20.41
N ARG A 175 11.51 10.82 21.43
CA ARG A 175 12.80 11.29 21.90
C ARG A 175 13.62 10.18 22.55
N ASP A 176 13.02 9.36 23.42
CA ASP A 176 13.72 8.43 24.27
C ASP A 176 14.02 7.09 23.58
N PHE A 177 13.21 6.69 22.59
CA PHE A 177 13.27 5.38 21.92
C PHE A 177 13.35 5.46 20.38
N GLY A 178 13.14 6.63 19.79
CA GLY A 178 13.10 6.82 18.34
C GLY A 178 11.75 6.48 17.70
N ARG A 179 11.74 6.43 16.36
CA ARG A 179 10.53 6.22 15.54
C ARG A 179 9.97 4.80 15.67
N ASP A 180 8.70 4.64 15.35
CA ASP A 180 7.99 3.36 15.18
C ASP A 180 8.01 2.46 16.43
N LYS A 181 7.73 3.06 17.58
CA LYS A 181 7.68 2.40 18.89
C LYS A 181 6.26 2.23 19.44
N GLY A 182 5.25 2.11 18.56
CA GLY A 182 3.89 1.76 18.94
C GLY A 182 2.98 2.93 19.32
N PHE A 183 3.38 4.16 19.08
CA PHE A 183 2.58 5.37 19.34
C PHE A 183 2.04 5.98 18.03
N ASP A 184 1.49 5.15 17.17
CA ASP A 184 0.78 5.59 15.97
C ASP A 184 -0.72 5.58 16.26
N ILE A 185 -1.40 6.68 16.00
CA ILE A 185 -2.83 6.87 16.31
C ILE A 185 -3.61 7.15 15.02
N PRO A 186 -4.79 6.54 14.83
CA PRO A 186 -5.64 6.85 13.69
C PRO A 186 -6.00 8.33 13.64
N LYS A 187 -5.95 8.88 12.44
CA LYS A 187 -6.33 10.26 12.15
C LYS A 187 -7.45 10.25 11.11
N GLN A 188 -8.39 11.18 11.26
CA GLN A 188 -9.44 11.37 10.23
C GLN A 188 -8.83 11.68 8.87
N VAL A 189 -9.34 11.06 7.83
CA VAL A 189 -8.95 11.25 6.42
C VAL A 189 -10.19 11.54 5.60
N ASP A 190 -10.15 12.54 4.74
CA ASP A 190 -11.16 12.80 3.71
C ASP A 190 -10.67 12.19 2.39
N TYR A 191 -11.19 11.02 2.05
CA TYR A 191 -10.85 10.35 0.79
C TYR A 191 -11.63 10.93 -0.39
N VAL A 192 -12.84 11.42 -0.18
CA VAL A 192 -13.71 11.91 -1.26
C VAL A 192 -13.13 13.18 -1.87
N SER A 193 -12.87 14.21 -1.05
CA SER A 193 -12.31 15.47 -1.54
C SER A 193 -10.82 15.33 -1.84
N GLY A 194 -10.09 14.61 -0.99
CA GLY A 194 -8.65 14.47 -1.10
C GLY A 194 -8.21 13.76 -2.38
N LEU A 195 -8.86 12.66 -2.74
CA LEU A 195 -8.53 11.91 -3.95
C LEU A 195 -9.15 12.47 -5.24
N LYS A 196 -10.04 13.47 -5.13
CA LYS A 196 -10.76 13.99 -6.30
C LYS A 196 -9.83 14.40 -7.46
N PRO A 197 -8.73 15.16 -7.26
CA PRO A 197 -7.82 15.52 -8.36
C PRO A 197 -7.12 14.31 -9.00
N LEU A 198 -6.76 13.29 -8.23
CA LEU A 198 -6.18 12.04 -8.74
C LEU A 198 -7.22 11.25 -9.55
N LEU A 199 -8.42 11.10 -9.00
CA LEU A 199 -9.49 10.36 -9.67
C LEU A 199 -9.99 11.05 -10.92
N ASP A 200 -9.97 12.39 -10.98
CA ASP A 200 -10.24 13.14 -12.21
C ASP A 200 -9.20 12.88 -13.28
N ALA A 201 -7.93 12.75 -12.89
CA ALA A 201 -6.83 12.53 -13.83
C ALA A 201 -6.78 11.09 -14.37
N VAL A 202 -7.01 10.07 -13.52
CA VAL A 202 -6.73 8.67 -13.87
C VAL A 202 -7.81 7.68 -13.38
N GLY A 203 -8.83 8.11 -12.64
CA GLY A 203 -9.77 7.22 -11.93
C GLY A 203 -10.65 6.33 -12.82
N LEU A 204 -10.81 6.65 -14.10
CA LEU A 204 -11.59 5.85 -15.05
C LEU A 204 -10.73 4.94 -15.93
N ASP A 205 -9.41 5.02 -15.85
CA ASP A 205 -8.51 4.18 -16.65
C ASP A 205 -8.31 2.80 -15.99
N ARG A 206 -8.97 1.78 -16.51
CA ARG A 206 -8.97 0.41 -15.97
C ARG A 206 -7.60 -0.28 -15.93
N ARG A 207 -6.57 0.31 -16.51
CA ARG A 207 -5.19 -0.19 -16.41
C ARG A 207 -4.59 0.07 -15.03
N LEU A 208 -5.05 1.14 -14.34
CA LEU A 208 -4.65 1.43 -12.96
C LEU A 208 -5.41 0.53 -11.98
N THR A 209 -4.71 0.00 -11.00
CA THR A 209 -5.27 -0.56 -9.77
C THR A 209 -4.77 0.27 -8.60
N LEU A 210 -5.68 1.01 -7.96
CA LEU A 210 -5.43 1.81 -6.76
C LEU A 210 -6.09 1.15 -5.57
N ILE A 211 -5.29 0.67 -4.61
CA ILE A 211 -5.77 0.05 -3.38
C ILE A 211 -5.70 1.08 -2.26
N LEU A 212 -6.83 1.33 -1.62
CA LEU A 212 -6.96 2.26 -0.50
C LEU A 212 -7.09 1.50 0.81
N PHE A 213 -6.21 1.81 1.76
CA PHE A 213 -6.28 1.34 3.13
C PHE A 213 -6.70 2.48 4.05
N THR A 214 -7.35 2.16 5.16
CA THR A 214 -7.74 3.13 6.18
C THR A 214 -7.48 2.57 7.59
N LEU A 215 -7.22 3.46 8.54
CA LEU A 215 -7.25 3.16 9.98
C LEU A 215 -8.58 3.59 10.62
N ASP A 216 -9.40 4.33 9.87
CA ASP A 216 -10.68 4.88 10.34
C ASP A 216 -11.85 4.11 9.73
N GLU A 217 -12.44 3.21 10.52
CA GLU A 217 -13.60 2.42 10.09
C GLU A 217 -14.80 3.29 9.66
N THR A 218 -14.90 4.53 10.15
CA THR A 218 -16.03 5.42 9.81
C THR A 218 -16.01 5.86 8.35
N THR A 219 -14.87 5.76 7.67
CA THR A 219 -14.73 6.07 6.24
C THR A 219 -15.18 4.93 5.32
N LEU A 220 -15.31 3.70 5.82
CA LEU A 220 -15.58 2.52 5.00
C LEU A 220 -16.90 2.66 4.22
N SER A 221 -18.03 2.81 4.91
CA SER A 221 -19.35 2.92 4.26
C SER A 221 -19.63 4.30 3.67
N ARG A 222 -19.09 5.36 4.29
CA ARG A 222 -19.35 6.73 3.86
C ARG A 222 -18.54 7.14 2.62
N GLU A 223 -17.30 6.66 2.48
CA GLU A 223 -16.35 7.14 1.48
C GLU A 223 -15.78 6.02 0.60
N LEU A 224 -15.10 5.04 1.20
CA LEU A 224 -14.33 4.05 0.44
C LEU A 224 -15.21 3.10 -0.36
N ALA A 225 -16.31 2.62 0.20
CA ALA A 225 -17.21 1.72 -0.52
C ALA A 225 -17.91 2.43 -1.71
N PRO A 226 -18.46 3.66 -1.58
CA PRO A 226 -18.94 4.41 -2.71
C PRO A 226 -17.86 4.71 -3.77
N LEU A 227 -16.65 5.08 -3.37
CA LEU A 227 -15.54 5.32 -4.32
C LEU A 227 -15.18 4.04 -5.09
N ALA A 228 -15.05 2.90 -4.41
CA ALA A 228 -14.74 1.62 -5.03
C ALA A 228 -15.89 1.10 -5.93
N GLY A 229 -17.14 1.42 -5.58
CA GLY A 229 -18.29 1.11 -6.41
C GLY A 229 -18.39 1.97 -7.67
N ALA A 230 -17.93 3.22 -7.62
CA ALA A 230 -18.01 4.19 -8.71
C ALA A 230 -16.80 4.18 -9.65
N TYR A 231 -15.59 4.07 -9.11
CA TYR A 231 -14.36 4.15 -9.90
C TYR A 231 -13.75 2.77 -10.18
N PRO A 232 -13.59 2.37 -11.44
CA PRO A 232 -13.10 1.05 -11.80
C PRO A 232 -11.63 0.80 -11.37
N THR A 233 -10.89 1.85 -11.07
CA THR A 233 -9.50 1.78 -10.60
C THR A 233 -9.39 1.47 -9.12
N VAL A 234 -10.41 1.84 -8.32
CA VAL A 234 -10.34 1.78 -6.86
C VAL A 234 -10.67 0.39 -6.33
N ARG A 235 -9.87 -0.06 -5.39
CA ARG A 235 -10.11 -1.26 -4.57
C ARG A 235 -9.92 -0.92 -3.10
N ILE A 236 -10.68 -1.60 -2.23
CA ILE A 236 -10.54 -1.42 -0.78
C ILE A 236 -9.59 -2.51 -0.27
N GLY A 237 -8.52 -2.09 0.41
CA GLY A 237 -7.61 -2.98 1.13
C GLY A 237 -8.31 -3.68 2.31
N PRO A 238 -7.77 -4.80 2.82
CA PRO A 238 -8.33 -5.46 4.00
C PRO A 238 -8.23 -4.58 5.25
N PRO A 239 -8.90 -4.97 6.34
CA PRO A 239 -8.77 -4.31 7.63
C PRO A 239 -7.30 -4.12 8.04
N TRP A 240 -6.97 -2.91 8.50
CA TRP A 240 -5.59 -2.52 8.80
C TRP A 240 -5.45 -2.10 10.26
N TRP A 241 -4.40 -2.57 10.96
CA TRP A 241 -4.04 -2.31 12.35
C TRP A 241 -5.20 -2.40 13.36
N PHE A 242 -5.84 -1.24 13.67
CA PHE A 242 -6.77 -1.10 14.79
C PHE A 242 -8.08 -1.87 14.63
N PHE A 243 -8.44 -2.26 13.42
CA PHE A 243 -9.60 -3.11 13.17
C PHE A 243 -9.27 -4.39 12.38
N ASP A 244 -7.98 -4.72 12.28
CA ASP A 244 -7.51 -6.03 11.83
C ASP A 244 -7.67 -7.05 12.98
N SER A 245 -8.91 -7.38 13.27
CA SER A 245 -9.36 -8.24 14.37
C SER A 245 -10.63 -8.99 13.95
N VAL A 246 -11.03 -10.02 14.70
CA VAL A 246 -12.23 -10.82 14.38
C VAL A 246 -13.45 -9.92 14.17
N GLU A 247 -13.74 -9.05 15.14
CA GLU A 247 -14.88 -8.13 15.07
C GLU A 247 -14.72 -7.04 14.02
N GLY A 248 -13.49 -6.51 13.86
CA GLY A 248 -13.20 -5.50 12.84
C GLY A 248 -13.36 -6.03 11.41
N MET A 249 -12.94 -7.27 11.14
CA MET A 249 -13.14 -7.93 9.85
C MET A 249 -14.63 -8.12 9.53
N GLN A 250 -15.46 -8.46 10.52
CA GLN A 250 -16.91 -8.57 10.35
C GLN A 250 -17.55 -7.20 10.05
N ARG A 251 -17.17 -6.16 10.81
CA ARG A 251 -17.68 -4.80 10.55
C ARG A 251 -17.24 -4.30 9.16
N PHE A 252 -16.01 -4.60 8.75
CA PHE A 252 -15.51 -4.27 7.41
C PHE A 252 -16.40 -4.87 6.32
N ARG A 253 -16.71 -6.18 6.38
CA ARG A 253 -17.59 -6.83 5.37
C ARG A 253 -18.98 -6.18 5.35
N ARG A 254 -19.57 -5.94 6.49
CA ARG A 254 -20.89 -5.28 6.59
C ARG A 254 -20.87 -3.85 6.04
N ALA A 255 -19.80 -3.09 6.30
CA ALA A 255 -19.68 -1.70 5.88
C ALA A 255 -19.39 -1.53 4.38
N THR A 256 -18.84 -2.54 3.71
CA THR A 256 -18.35 -2.39 2.33
C THR A 256 -19.17 -3.17 1.30
N THR A 257 -19.74 -4.32 1.67
CA THR A 257 -20.30 -5.27 0.69
C THR A 257 -21.49 -4.72 -0.09
N GLU A 258 -22.44 -4.03 0.56
CA GLU A 258 -23.64 -3.52 -0.13
C GLU A 258 -23.33 -2.50 -1.24
N THR A 259 -22.32 -1.68 -1.04
CA THR A 259 -22.00 -0.57 -1.96
C THR A 259 -20.84 -0.90 -2.89
N ALA A 260 -19.77 -1.50 -2.38
CA ALA A 260 -18.61 -1.87 -3.19
C ALA A 260 -18.74 -3.26 -3.82
N GLY A 261 -19.48 -4.17 -3.17
CA GLY A 261 -19.44 -5.60 -3.51
C GLY A 261 -18.13 -6.27 -3.09
N PHE A 262 -18.03 -7.57 -3.27
CA PHE A 262 -16.85 -8.34 -2.89
C PHE A 262 -15.64 -8.06 -3.80
N TYR A 263 -15.86 -7.94 -5.10
CA TYR A 263 -14.80 -7.85 -6.12
C TYR A 263 -14.16 -6.47 -6.25
N ASN A 264 -14.67 -5.45 -5.58
CA ASN A 264 -14.00 -4.16 -5.42
C ASN A 264 -13.20 -4.07 -4.11
N THR A 265 -13.00 -5.20 -3.42
CA THR A 265 -12.00 -5.40 -2.37
C THR A 265 -10.84 -6.25 -2.90
N VAL A 266 -9.76 -6.37 -2.13
CA VAL A 266 -8.59 -7.18 -2.52
C VAL A 266 -8.57 -8.57 -1.88
N GLY A 267 -9.66 -8.98 -1.20
CA GLY A 267 -9.64 -10.18 -0.38
C GLY A 267 -8.82 -9.98 0.90
N PHE A 268 -8.01 -10.97 1.26
CA PHE A 268 -7.11 -10.87 2.40
C PHE A 268 -5.66 -11.00 1.95
N ASN A 269 -4.84 -10.05 2.35
CA ASN A 269 -3.39 -10.13 2.36
C ASN A 269 -2.90 -9.81 3.78
N ASP A 270 -1.94 -10.55 4.27
CA ASP A 270 -1.43 -10.36 5.63
C ASP A 270 -0.40 -9.23 5.67
N ASP A 271 -0.49 -8.37 6.69
CA ASP A 271 0.49 -7.34 7.00
C ASP A 271 1.11 -7.64 8.37
N THR A 272 2.11 -8.51 8.39
CA THR A 272 2.77 -8.91 9.63
C THR A 272 4.28 -8.89 9.53
N ARG A 273 4.94 -8.63 10.66
CA ARG A 273 6.38 -8.79 10.84
C ARG A 273 6.76 -10.13 11.51
N ALA A 274 5.77 -10.94 11.88
CA ALA A 274 5.97 -12.17 12.65
C ALA A 274 5.59 -13.41 11.82
N PHE A 275 6.57 -14.12 11.26
CA PHE A 275 6.34 -15.32 10.47
C PHE A 275 5.37 -16.31 11.12
N CYS A 276 5.52 -16.56 12.42
CA CYS A 276 4.68 -17.53 13.13
C CYS A 276 3.20 -17.11 13.26
N SER A 277 2.86 -15.84 13.01
CA SER A 277 1.47 -15.38 13.05
C SER A 277 0.74 -15.52 11.71
N ILE A 278 1.47 -15.66 10.59
CA ILE A 278 0.88 -15.72 9.23
C ILE A 278 -0.26 -16.74 9.14
N PRO A 279 -0.07 -18.05 9.46
CA PRO A 279 -1.14 -19.01 9.31
C PRO A 279 -2.34 -18.74 10.23
N ALA A 280 -2.11 -18.23 11.43
CA ALA A 280 -3.19 -17.88 12.36
C ALA A 280 -4.03 -16.70 11.83
N ARG A 281 -3.39 -15.67 11.28
CA ARG A 281 -4.07 -14.50 10.72
C ARG A 281 -4.89 -14.87 9.48
N HIS A 282 -4.35 -15.68 8.58
CA HIS A 282 -5.10 -16.22 7.45
C HIS A 282 -6.27 -17.12 7.88
N ASP A 283 -6.11 -17.93 8.92
CA ASP A 283 -7.20 -18.74 9.47
C ASP A 283 -8.32 -17.88 10.06
N VAL A 284 -7.97 -16.84 10.82
CA VAL A 284 -8.94 -15.88 11.37
C VAL A 284 -9.71 -15.17 10.27
N ALA A 285 -9.02 -14.68 9.23
CA ALA A 285 -9.66 -14.00 8.09
C ALA A 285 -10.63 -14.92 7.36
N ARG A 286 -10.21 -16.17 7.04
CA ARG A 286 -11.10 -17.16 6.40
C ARG A 286 -12.32 -17.48 7.22
N ARG A 287 -12.18 -17.67 8.54
CA ARG A 287 -13.33 -17.90 9.45
C ARG A 287 -14.28 -16.71 9.48
N GLY A 288 -13.72 -15.49 9.48
CA GLY A 288 -14.51 -14.26 9.40
C GLY A 288 -15.33 -14.18 8.11
N ASP A 289 -14.69 -14.40 6.97
CA ASP A 289 -15.36 -14.39 5.68
C ASP A 289 -16.41 -15.51 5.55
N CYS A 290 -16.09 -16.74 5.99
CA CYS A 290 -17.04 -17.85 6.01
C CYS A 290 -18.26 -17.55 6.89
N ALA A 291 -18.07 -16.96 8.07
CA ALA A 291 -19.18 -16.61 8.95
C ALA A 291 -20.10 -15.56 8.31
N PHE A 292 -19.51 -14.52 7.69
CA PHE A 292 -20.28 -13.49 6.99
C PHE A 292 -21.05 -14.06 5.79
N LEU A 293 -20.40 -14.86 4.94
CA LEU A 293 -21.05 -15.49 3.78
C LEU A 293 -22.15 -16.46 4.19
N SER A 294 -21.95 -17.24 5.27
CA SER A 294 -22.98 -18.13 5.80
C SER A 294 -24.23 -17.39 6.26
N GLU A 295 -24.07 -16.20 6.85
CA GLU A 295 -25.18 -15.34 7.22
C GLU A 295 -25.97 -14.88 5.97
N LEU A 296 -25.27 -14.48 4.90
CA LEU A 296 -25.91 -14.08 3.64
C LEU A 296 -26.69 -15.23 2.99
N VAL A 297 -26.15 -16.45 3.06
CA VAL A 297 -26.84 -17.66 2.56
C VAL A 297 -28.10 -17.93 3.37
N VAL A 298 -28.00 -17.96 4.70
CA VAL A 298 -29.15 -18.26 5.59
C VAL A 298 -30.25 -17.21 5.45
N THR A 299 -29.88 -15.96 5.20
CA THR A 299 -30.86 -14.87 4.98
C THR A 299 -31.34 -14.77 3.52
N GLY A 300 -30.88 -15.65 2.63
CA GLY A 300 -31.32 -15.73 1.23
C GLY A 300 -30.82 -14.61 0.33
N GLN A 301 -29.72 -13.92 0.74
CA GLN A 301 -29.12 -12.84 -0.04
C GLN A 301 -28.20 -13.36 -1.15
N ILE A 302 -27.56 -14.49 -0.94
CA ILE A 302 -26.75 -15.21 -1.93
C ILE A 302 -27.03 -16.72 -1.84
N SER A 303 -26.76 -17.46 -2.91
CA SER A 303 -26.82 -18.92 -2.91
C SER A 303 -25.57 -19.55 -2.25
N GLU A 304 -25.70 -20.81 -1.86
CA GLU A 304 -24.54 -21.59 -1.35
C GLU A 304 -23.44 -21.74 -2.42
N LEU A 305 -23.81 -21.83 -3.70
CA LEU A 305 -22.85 -21.91 -4.80
C LEU A 305 -22.02 -20.62 -4.90
N GLU A 306 -22.68 -19.46 -4.89
CA GLU A 306 -21.99 -18.15 -4.88
C GLU A 306 -21.11 -17.98 -3.63
N ALA A 307 -21.57 -18.42 -2.46
CA ALA A 307 -20.77 -18.38 -1.24
C ALA A 307 -19.49 -19.21 -1.36
N ASN A 308 -19.55 -20.40 -1.97
CA ASN A 308 -18.38 -21.27 -2.18
C ASN A 308 -17.36 -20.66 -3.15
N GLU A 309 -17.81 -19.98 -4.21
CA GLU A 309 -16.93 -19.24 -5.11
C GLU A 309 -16.26 -18.06 -4.39
N LEU A 310 -17.06 -17.29 -3.63
CA LEU A 310 -16.57 -16.14 -2.86
C LEU A 310 -15.55 -16.52 -1.77
N VAL A 311 -15.74 -17.64 -1.09
CA VAL A 311 -14.76 -18.11 -0.07
C VAL A 311 -13.37 -18.29 -0.67
N TYR A 312 -13.27 -18.88 -1.86
CA TYR A 312 -12.01 -19.04 -2.57
C TYR A 312 -11.41 -17.70 -2.97
N ASP A 313 -12.22 -16.84 -3.59
CA ASP A 313 -11.77 -15.54 -4.07
C ASP A 313 -11.32 -14.63 -2.92
N LEU A 314 -12.09 -14.53 -1.84
CA LEU A 314 -11.76 -13.70 -0.69
C LEU A 314 -10.51 -14.17 0.06
N SER A 315 -10.29 -15.50 0.12
CA SER A 315 -9.16 -16.08 0.83
C SER A 315 -7.85 -16.07 0.03
N TYR A 316 -7.92 -16.06 -1.32
CA TYR A 316 -6.78 -16.30 -2.19
C TYR A 316 -6.88 -15.62 -3.55
N GLY A 317 -7.94 -15.91 -4.33
CA GLY A 317 -8.03 -15.53 -5.74
C GLY A 317 -7.96 -14.03 -5.99
N LEU A 318 -8.66 -13.23 -5.17
CA LEU A 318 -8.67 -11.77 -5.30
C LEU A 318 -7.31 -11.13 -5.01
N ALA A 319 -6.62 -11.57 -3.95
CA ALA A 319 -5.28 -11.05 -3.64
C ALA A 319 -4.32 -11.35 -4.80
N LYS A 320 -4.29 -12.62 -5.25
CA LYS A 320 -3.44 -13.03 -6.36
C LYS A 320 -3.71 -12.24 -7.63
N LYS A 321 -4.98 -12.10 -8.03
CA LYS A 321 -5.39 -11.36 -9.22
C LYS A 321 -5.09 -9.86 -9.10
N THR A 322 -5.41 -9.26 -7.97
CA THR A 322 -5.28 -7.80 -7.77
C THR A 322 -3.82 -7.37 -7.78
N TYR A 323 -2.94 -8.13 -7.11
CA TYR A 323 -1.50 -7.86 -7.07
C TYR A 323 -0.73 -8.42 -8.25
N LYS A 324 -1.40 -9.08 -9.22
CA LYS A 324 -0.78 -9.63 -10.45
C LYS A 324 0.33 -10.65 -10.12
N LEU A 325 0.07 -11.52 -9.17
CA LEU A 325 1.00 -12.54 -8.65
C LEU A 325 0.98 -13.85 -9.44
#